data_efe9733b56e5ca6db312058e292b0588
#
_entry.id   efe9733b56e5ca6db312058e292b0588
#
_cell.length_a   1.000
_cell.length_b   1.000
_cell.length_c   1.000
_cell.angle_alpha   90.00
_cell.angle_beta   90.00
_cell.angle_gamma   90.00
#
_symmetry.space_group_name_H-M   'P 1'
#
loop_
_entity.id
_entity.type
_entity.pdbx_description
1 polymer ?
#
loop_
_entity_poly.entity_id
_entity_poly.type
_entity_poly.pdbx_seq_one_letter_code
_entity_poly.pdbx_strand_id
1 'polypeptide(L)'
;MRLGTFAMLSSLFLCLSLAVADDPPKPVGPMEAAKKVNEEVTLQMEVKSAALREGVCFLNSEEDFKDAKNFTVFIDKEALAKFKEAKIEDPAAHFKGKTIQVKGKVSLFRDRPEIKVSGPDAIKIVEKK
;
A
#
# COMPACT_ATOMS: atom_id res chain seq x y z
N MET A 1 55.87 7.98 7.92
CA MET A 1 55.44 7.94 8.03
C MET A 1 54.33 7.80 8.20
N ARG A 2 53.98 7.89 8.48
CA ARG A 2 53.15 7.83 8.75
C ARG A 2 52.17 7.94 8.26
N LEU A 3 51.86 8.01 8.17
CA LEU A 3 51.05 8.15 7.77
C LEU A 3 50.11 7.58 7.46
N GLY A 4 49.99 7.31 7.19
CA GLY A 4 49.14 6.73 6.75
C GLY A 4 48.08 6.54 7.45
N THR A 5 48.02 6.65 8.08
CA THR A 5 47.24 6.38 8.80
C THR A 5 46.10 6.88 8.60
N PHE A 6 45.70 7.21 8.40
CA PHE A 6 44.74 7.58 8.30
C PHE A 6 43.82 7.38 7.60
N ALA A 7 43.51 7.49 7.46
CA ALA A 7 42.79 7.42 6.51
C ALA A 7 41.69 6.62 6.70
N MET A 8 41.85 5.67 6.83
CA MET A 8 40.93 4.76 6.86
C MET A 8 39.78 5.11 7.55
N LEU A 9 39.83 5.73 8.34
CA LEU A 9 38.82 5.99 9.05
C LEU A 9 37.72 6.40 8.32
N SER A 10 37.86 7.00 7.43
CA SER A 10 36.82 7.49 6.70
C SER A 10 35.88 6.50 6.36
N SER A 11 36.29 5.44 6.04
CA SER A 11 35.45 4.50 5.50
C SER A 11 34.37 4.17 6.39
N LEU A 12 34.56 4.15 7.58
CA LEU A 12 33.61 3.74 8.38
C LEU A 12 32.41 4.49 8.37
N PHE A 13 32.50 5.60 8.32
CA PHE A 13 31.44 6.34 8.49
C PHE A 13 30.39 6.09 7.53
N LEU A 14 30.67 5.68 6.48
CA LEU A 14 29.79 5.42 5.53
C LEU A 14 28.81 4.47 5.98
N CYS A 15 29.04 3.54 6.61
CA CYS A 15 28.17 2.52 6.94
C CYS A 15 27.01 3.05 7.67
N LEU A 16 27.16 3.99 8.45
CA LEU A 16 26.13 4.50 9.10
C LEU A 16 25.03 4.99 8.34
N SER A 17 25.25 5.66 7.36
CA SER A 17 24.22 6.21 6.60
C SER A 17 23.34 5.17 6.06
N LEU A 18 23.86 4.08 5.77
CA LEU A 18 23.07 3.06 5.21
C LEU A 18 22.05 2.53 6.15
N ALA A 19 22.35 2.41 7.35
CA ALA A 19 21.46 1.83 8.28
C ALA A 19 20.16 2.57 8.33
N VAL A 20 20.15 3.82 8.13
CA VAL A 20 18.98 4.58 8.18
C VAL A 20 18.01 4.28 7.09
N ALA A 21 18.52 3.93 5.98
CA ALA A 21 17.67 3.70 4.83
C ALA A 21 16.75 2.52 4.96
N ASP A 22 16.99 1.68 5.92
CA ASP A 22 16.20 0.48 6.03
C ASP A 22 14.88 0.62 6.77
N ASP A 23 14.57 1.77 7.28
CA ASP A 23 13.32 1.90 8.01
C ASP A 23 12.13 1.88 7.07
N PRO A 24 11.17 1.03 7.32
CA PRO A 24 9.99 0.99 6.45
C PRO A 24 9.14 2.23 6.65
N PRO A 25 8.42 2.65 5.65
CA PRO A 25 7.54 3.81 5.78
C PRO A 25 6.40 3.50 6.74
N LYS A 26 5.93 4.49 7.44
CA LYS A 26 4.83 4.30 8.34
C LYS A 26 3.53 4.27 7.58
N PRO A 27 2.58 3.44 8.00
CA PRO A 27 1.30 3.41 7.33
C PRO A 27 0.55 4.73 7.53
N VAL A 28 -0.22 5.12 6.54
CA VAL A 28 -1.04 6.31 6.62
C VAL A 28 -2.49 5.91 6.38
N GLY A 29 -3.40 6.67 6.94
CA GLY A 29 -4.82 6.40 6.76
C GLY A 29 -5.34 6.93 5.43
N PRO A 30 -6.60 6.67 5.12
CA PRO A 30 -7.17 7.09 3.83
C PRO A 30 -7.16 8.59 3.62
N MET A 31 -7.44 9.37 4.64
CA MET A 31 -7.49 10.81 4.48
C MET A 31 -6.12 11.37 4.19
N GLU A 32 -5.10 10.86 4.85
CA GLU A 32 -3.76 11.32 4.61
C GLU A 32 -3.23 10.84 3.28
N ALA A 33 -3.52 9.59 2.91
CA ALA A 33 -3.09 9.04 1.64
C ALA A 33 -3.69 9.83 0.48
N ALA A 34 -4.92 10.30 0.64
CA ALA A 34 -5.58 11.06 -0.42
C ALA A 34 -4.85 12.36 -0.75
N LYS A 35 -4.02 12.85 0.17
CA LYS A 35 -3.26 14.07 -0.06
C LYS A 35 -1.93 13.79 -0.72
N LYS A 36 -1.57 12.53 -0.90
CA LYS A 36 -0.27 12.15 -1.43
C LYS A 36 -0.34 11.59 -2.84
N VAL A 37 -1.09 12.26 -3.69
CA VAL A 37 -1.25 11.83 -5.08
C VAL A 37 0.11 11.77 -5.76
N ASN A 38 0.32 10.71 -6.50
CA ASN A 38 1.55 10.42 -7.22
C ASN A 38 2.71 9.99 -6.33
N GLU A 39 2.47 9.72 -5.05
CA GLU A 39 3.49 9.24 -4.13
C GLU A 39 3.23 7.80 -3.75
N GLU A 40 4.29 7.07 -3.47
CA GLU A 40 4.17 5.72 -2.94
C GLU A 40 3.88 5.79 -1.47
N VAL A 41 2.88 5.06 -1.02
CA VAL A 41 2.53 5.05 0.39
C VAL A 41 2.23 3.63 0.84
N THR A 42 2.18 3.44 2.14
CA THR A 42 1.59 2.24 2.73
C THR A 42 0.28 2.72 3.35
N LEU A 43 -0.82 2.36 2.72
CA LEU A 43 -2.14 2.76 3.18
C LEU A 43 -2.65 1.73 4.17
N GLN A 44 -3.21 2.18 5.27
CA GLN A 44 -3.89 1.28 6.19
C GLN A 44 -5.33 1.75 6.32
N MET A 45 -6.28 0.88 6.05
CA MET A 45 -7.68 1.25 6.15
C MET A 45 -8.53 0.04 6.45
N GLU A 46 -9.69 0.28 7.01
CA GLU A 46 -10.69 -0.76 7.18
C GLU A 46 -11.53 -0.79 5.91
N VAL A 47 -11.81 -1.97 5.38
CA VAL A 47 -12.62 -2.12 4.16
C VAL A 47 -14.07 -2.16 4.59
N LYS A 48 -14.76 -1.03 4.49
CA LYS A 48 -16.14 -0.97 4.92
C LYS A 48 -17.11 -1.43 3.86
N SER A 49 -16.71 -1.34 2.59
CA SER A 49 -17.53 -1.90 1.52
C SER A 49 -16.62 -2.41 0.44
N ALA A 50 -17.11 -3.33 -0.36
CA ALA A 50 -16.33 -3.93 -1.43
C ALA A 50 -17.26 -4.47 -2.50
N ALA A 51 -16.78 -4.51 -3.73
CA ALA A 51 -17.58 -5.01 -4.83
C ALA A 51 -16.71 -5.70 -5.87
N LEU A 52 -17.17 -6.81 -6.39
CA LEU A 52 -16.52 -7.51 -7.48
C LEU A 52 -17.47 -7.35 -8.67
N ARG A 53 -17.06 -6.60 -9.68
CA ARG A 53 -17.91 -6.34 -10.85
C ARG A 53 -17.13 -6.46 -12.12
N GLU A 54 -17.68 -7.20 -13.05
CA GLU A 54 -17.11 -7.30 -14.38
C GLU A 54 -15.64 -7.62 -14.42
N GLY A 55 -15.20 -8.46 -13.50
CA GLY A 55 -13.81 -8.90 -13.51
C GLY A 55 -12.84 -7.96 -12.83
N VAL A 56 -13.32 -6.98 -12.09
CA VAL A 56 -12.45 -6.11 -11.31
C VAL A 56 -13.01 -6.01 -9.89
N CYS A 57 -12.20 -5.59 -8.95
CA CYS A 57 -12.62 -5.54 -7.57
C CYS A 57 -12.32 -4.18 -6.98
N PHE A 58 -13.23 -3.66 -6.19
CA PHE A 58 -13.09 -2.38 -5.51
C PHE A 58 -13.18 -2.62 -4.01
N LEU A 59 -12.23 -2.10 -3.26
CA LEU A 59 -12.26 -2.15 -1.79
C LEU A 59 -12.31 -0.71 -1.32
N ASN A 60 -13.31 -0.35 -0.55
CA ASN A 60 -13.56 1.04 -0.19
C ASN A 60 -13.42 1.28 1.30
N SER A 61 -12.91 2.46 1.65
CA SER A 61 -12.75 2.81 3.04
C SER A 61 -14.06 3.27 3.69
N GLU A 62 -15.06 3.58 2.87
CA GLU A 62 -16.37 4.02 3.37
C GLU A 62 -17.46 3.08 2.88
N GLU A 63 -18.60 3.12 3.53
CA GLU A 63 -19.69 2.26 3.09
C GLU A 63 -20.24 2.70 1.75
N ASP A 64 -20.24 3.98 1.49
CA ASP A 64 -20.69 4.52 0.23
C ASP A 64 -19.48 5.00 -0.55
N PHE A 65 -19.21 4.39 -1.69
CA PHE A 65 -18.04 4.76 -2.46
C PHE A 65 -18.11 6.20 -2.99
N LYS A 66 -19.29 6.82 -2.94
CA LYS A 66 -19.42 8.21 -3.37
C LYS A 66 -19.08 9.18 -2.25
N ASP A 67 -18.85 8.70 -1.04
CA ASP A 67 -18.51 9.57 0.07
C ASP A 67 -17.22 10.32 -0.26
N ALA A 68 -17.17 11.61 0.04
CA ALA A 68 -16.00 12.41 -0.27
C ALA A 68 -14.75 11.93 0.46
N LYS A 69 -14.90 11.20 1.56
CA LYS A 69 -13.77 10.69 2.30
C LYS A 69 -13.33 9.31 1.84
N ASN A 70 -14.02 8.74 0.86
CA ASN A 70 -13.71 7.38 0.44
C ASN A 70 -12.37 7.28 -0.28
N PHE A 71 -11.63 6.22 0.02
CA PHE A 71 -10.41 5.88 -0.70
C PHE A 71 -10.64 4.47 -1.25
N THR A 72 -10.30 4.25 -2.51
CA THR A 72 -10.53 2.96 -3.15
C THR A 72 -9.22 2.24 -3.42
N VAL A 73 -9.20 0.95 -3.11
CA VAL A 73 -8.13 0.06 -3.54
C VAL A 73 -8.72 -0.73 -4.70
N PHE A 74 -8.10 -0.62 -5.87
CA PHE A 74 -8.61 -1.19 -7.10
C PHE A 74 -7.78 -2.41 -7.50
N ILE A 75 -8.46 -3.52 -7.80
CA ILE A 75 -7.81 -4.74 -8.23
C ILE A 75 -8.33 -5.04 -9.64
N ASP A 76 -7.45 -4.92 -10.65
CA ASP A 76 -7.88 -5.13 -12.03
C ASP A 76 -7.89 -6.61 -12.39
N LYS A 77 -8.24 -6.93 -13.62
CA LYS A 77 -8.35 -8.29 -14.05
C LYS A 77 -7.08 -9.09 -13.92
N GLU A 78 -5.97 -8.50 -14.26
CA GLU A 78 -4.71 -9.21 -14.19
C GLU A 78 -4.34 -9.50 -12.75
N ALA A 79 -4.59 -8.54 -11.87
CA ALA A 79 -4.30 -8.74 -10.46
C ALA A 79 -5.25 -9.79 -9.87
N LEU A 80 -6.51 -9.80 -10.31
CA LEU A 80 -7.45 -10.79 -9.81
C LEU A 80 -6.99 -12.21 -10.13
N ALA A 81 -6.39 -12.41 -11.28
CA ALA A 81 -5.87 -13.73 -11.62
C ALA A 81 -4.81 -14.17 -10.63
N LYS A 82 -3.98 -13.22 -10.15
CA LYS A 82 -2.96 -13.55 -9.19
C LYS A 82 -3.56 -13.84 -7.82
N PHE A 83 -4.66 -13.18 -7.47
CA PHE A 83 -5.33 -13.48 -6.21
C PHE A 83 -5.93 -14.89 -6.28
N LYS A 84 -6.43 -15.31 -7.44
CA LYS A 84 -6.95 -16.66 -7.55
C LYS A 84 -5.85 -17.68 -7.39
N GLU A 85 -4.67 -17.41 -7.93
CA GLU A 85 -3.55 -18.32 -7.78
C GLU A 85 -3.15 -18.45 -6.31
N ALA A 86 -3.39 -17.40 -5.51
CA ALA A 86 -3.11 -17.42 -4.09
C ALA A 86 -4.31 -17.95 -3.29
N LYS A 87 -5.30 -18.51 -3.98
CA LYS A 87 -6.49 -19.10 -3.37
C LYS A 87 -7.44 -18.07 -2.75
N ILE A 88 -7.43 -16.87 -3.27
CA ILE A 88 -8.37 -15.84 -2.87
C ILE A 88 -9.29 -15.62 -4.05
N GLU A 89 -10.38 -16.39 -4.10
CA GLU A 89 -11.28 -16.36 -5.25
C GLU A 89 -12.07 -15.08 -5.35
N ASP A 90 -12.41 -14.49 -4.21
CA ASP A 90 -13.24 -13.29 -4.22
C ASP A 90 -12.63 -12.29 -3.23
N PRO A 91 -11.75 -11.41 -3.70
CA PRO A 91 -11.11 -10.46 -2.81
C PRO A 91 -12.12 -9.54 -2.11
N ALA A 92 -13.25 -9.24 -2.74
CA ALA A 92 -14.24 -8.39 -2.11
C ALA A 92 -14.75 -9.04 -0.82
N ALA A 93 -15.11 -10.31 -0.89
CA ALA A 93 -15.57 -11.02 0.29
C ALA A 93 -14.45 -11.27 1.28
N HIS A 94 -13.25 -11.52 0.76
CA HIS A 94 -12.11 -11.85 1.60
C HIS A 94 -11.69 -10.67 2.48
N PHE A 95 -11.70 -9.48 1.93
CA PHE A 95 -11.19 -8.32 2.63
C PHE A 95 -12.26 -7.47 3.32
N LYS A 96 -13.53 -7.65 2.96
CA LYS A 96 -14.58 -6.81 3.53
C LYS A 96 -14.61 -6.98 5.04
N GLY A 97 -14.67 -5.87 5.75
CA GLY A 97 -14.70 -5.88 7.20
C GLY A 97 -13.34 -6.01 7.85
N LYS A 98 -12.28 -6.13 7.05
CA LYS A 98 -10.95 -6.30 7.61
C LYS A 98 -10.17 -5.01 7.50
N THR A 99 -9.15 -4.88 8.34
CA THR A 99 -8.21 -3.78 8.22
C THR A 99 -7.05 -4.29 7.38
N ILE A 100 -6.70 -3.53 6.35
CA ILE A 100 -5.66 -3.96 5.42
C ILE A 100 -4.56 -2.91 5.32
N GLN A 101 -3.38 -3.36 4.93
CA GLN A 101 -2.29 -2.47 4.55
C GLN A 101 -1.97 -2.72 3.10
N VAL A 102 -1.86 -1.66 2.33
CA VAL A 102 -1.66 -1.74 0.89
C VAL A 102 -0.50 -0.84 0.50
N LYS A 103 0.45 -1.38 -0.25
CA LYS A 103 1.56 -0.58 -0.76
C LYS A 103 1.29 -0.23 -2.19
N GLY A 104 1.45 1.01 -2.52
CA GLY A 104 1.28 1.43 -3.90
C GLY A 104 1.31 2.91 -4.07
N LYS A 105 1.18 3.33 -5.31
CA LYS A 105 1.22 4.73 -5.66
C LYS A 105 -0.20 5.26 -5.71
N VAL A 106 -0.44 6.39 -5.05
CA VAL A 106 -1.76 7.00 -5.06
C VAL A 106 -1.98 7.69 -6.39
N SER A 107 -3.09 7.42 -7.02
CA SER A 107 -3.45 8.09 -8.27
C SER A 107 -4.89 8.58 -8.16
N LEU A 108 -5.33 9.35 -9.14
CA LEU A 108 -6.70 9.81 -9.17
C LEU A 108 -7.43 9.16 -10.33
N PHE A 109 -8.63 8.67 -10.04
CA PHE A 109 -9.48 8.16 -11.08
C PHE A 109 -10.77 8.97 -10.97
N ARG A 110 -11.08 9.77 -11.97
CA ARG A 110 -12.23 10.66 -11.95
C ARG A 110 -12.21 11.53 -10.70
N ASP A 111 -11.04 12.10 -10.43
CA ASP A 111 -10.80 12.99 -9.30
C ASP A 111 -10.93 12.32 -7.94
N ARG A 112 -10.93 11.00 -7.88
CA ARG A 112 -11.01 10.30 -6.61
C ARG A 112 -9.72 9.52 -6.37
N PRO A 113 -9.23 9.51 -5.13
CA PRO A 113 -7.96 8.83 -4.86
C PRO A 113 -8.10 7.31 -4.88
N GLU A 114 -7.13 6.66 -5.43
CA GLU A 114 -7.11 5.20 -5.44
C GLU A 114 -5.69 4.67 -5.49
N ILE A 115 -5.52 3.42 -5.10
CA ILE A 115 -4.29 2.69 -5.30
C ILE A 115 -4.65 1.45 -6.08
N LYS A 116 -3.92 1.17 -7.17
CA LYS A 116 -4.14 -0.01 -7.96
C LYS A 116 -3.18 -1.07 -7.47
N VAL A 117 -3.71 -2.22 -7.08
CA VAL A 117 -2.92 -3.32 -6.53
C VAL A 117 -2.57 -4.27 -7.64
N SER A 118 -1.30 -4.64 -7.75
CA SER A 118 -0.86 -5.53 -8.81
C SER A 118 -0.95 -7.01 -8.46
N GLY A 119 -1.18 -7.32 -7.21
CA GLY A 119 -1.31 -8.71 -6.80
C GLY A 119 -1.35 -8.84 -5.29
N PRO A 120 -1.45 -10.07 -4.79
CA PRO A 120 -1.58 -10.29 -3.35
C PRO A 120 -0.40 -9.79 -2.52
N ASP A 121 0.77 -9.68 -3.14
CA ASP A 121 1.96 -9.26 -2.39
C ASP A 121 1.86 -7.82 -1.93
N ALA A 122 1.02 -7.01 -2.54
CA ALA A 122 0.93 -5.61 -2.21
C ALA A 122 -0.11 -5.30 -1.14
N ILE A 123 -0.83 -6.31 -0.68
CA ILE A 123 -1.92 -6.10 0.26
C ILE A 123 -1.90 -7.18 1.32
N LYS A 124 -2.12 -6.82 2.57
CA LYS A 124 -2.20 -7.81 3.63
C LYS A 124 -3.21 -7.38 4.67
N ILE A 125 -3.75 -8.34 5.37
CA ILE A 125 -4.67 -8.09 6.46
C ILE A 125 -3.85 -7.86 7.72
N VAL A 126 -4.16 -6.80 8.48
CA VAL A 126 -3.50 -6.56 9.74
C VAL A 126 -4.53 -6.69 10.83
N GLU A 127 -4.08 -7.17 11.96
CA GLU A 127 -5.00 -7.36 13.04
C GLU A 127 -5.16 -6.09 13.82
N LYS A 128 -6.42 -5.83 14.18
CA LYS A 128 -6.69 -4.67 14.97
C LYS A 128 -6.45 -5.01 16.39
N LYS A 129 -5.91 -4.16 17.14
CA LYS A 129 -5.73 -4.43 18.54
C LYS A 129 -6.70 -3.71 19.40
#